data_45408a7607438bfb2f1d02c269299cfb
#
_entry.id   45408a7607438bfb2f1d02c269299cfb
#
_cell.length_a   1.000
_cell.length_b   1.000
_cell.length_c   1.000
_cell.angle_alpha   90.00
_cell.angle_beta   90.00
_cell.angle_gamma   90.00
#
_symmetry.space_group_name_H-M   'P 1'
#
loop_
_entity.id
_entity.type
_entity.pdbx_description
1 polymer ?
#
loop_
_entity_poly.entity_id
_entity_poly.type
_entity_poly.pdbx_seq_one_letter_code
_entity_poly.pdbx_strand_id
1 'polypeptide(L)'
;MRSPLQPLDRWLLRNRRAALLLAATLAAFVPVCWIVIQTTGAFPGDRGFRSWLLFPHPSQPFAFIAHGFALLGNPAVAALSVTIAWAIVDRRLGHRNGALVLLAAGAVALNTILKTILGPTPLELKTFGAAVSPNYPSSHVVYITSLCGLIAWFALARGNRAIFTAMLLLILGIGPFRVVDGAHWPSDVLAGYALGLAWTIVVLVIGLPWAARQPATGPTATSQTV
;
A
#
# COMPACT_ATOMS: atom_id res chain seq x y z
N MET A 1 -28.15 -11.73 1.30
CA MET A 1 -27.78 -11.59 2.73
C MET A 1 -26.85 -10.39 2.89
N ARG A 2 -27.13 -9.47 3.81
CA ARG A 2 -26.16 -8.42 4.13
C ARG A 2 -24.89 -9.10 4.65
N SER A 3 -23.73 -8.82 4.06
CA SER A 3 -22.46 -9.22 4.68
C SER A 3 -22.36 -8.41 5.98
N PRO A 4 -22.58 -8.99 7.16
CA PRO A 4 -22.54 -8.22 8.39
C PRO A 4 -21.12 -7.70 8.60
N LEU A 5 -20.99 -6.46 9.07
CA LEU A 5 -19.69 -5.93 9.51
C LEU A 5 -19.07 -6.92 10.51
N GLN A 6 -17.84 -7.30 10.26
CA GLN A 6 -17.08 -8.18 11.15
C GLN A 6 -16.74 -7.43 12.47
N PRO A 7 -16.41 -8.12 13.55
CA PRO A 7 -16.04 -7.47 14.82
C PRO A 7 -14.92 -6.43 14.65
N LEU A 8 -13.93 -6.71 13.82
CA LEU A 8 -12.82 -5.82 13.52
C LEU A 8 -13.28 -4.56 12.78
N ASP A 9 -14.22 -4.68 11.84
CA ASP A 9 -14.80 -3.54 11.12
C ASP A 9 -15.54 -2.62 12.09
N ARG A 10 -16.33 -3.20 13.02
CA ARG A 10 -17.05 -2.43 14.06
C ARG A 10 -16.09 -1.73 15.02
N TRP A 11 -15.00 -2.39 15.38
CA TRP A 11 -13.96 -1.78 16.21
C TRP A 11 -13.33 -0.57 15.53
N LEU A 12 -12.92 -0.70 14.26
CA LEU A 12 -12.35 0.40 13.48
C LEU A 12 -13.30 1.58 13.37
N LEU A 13 -14.57 1.33 13.07
CA LEU A 13 -15.57 2.38 12.91
C LEU A 13 -15.92 3.10 14.22
N ARG A 14 -15.87 2.39 15.35
CA ARG A 14 -15.98 3.02 16.68
C ARG A 14 -14.80 3.95 16.97
N ASN A 15 -13.61 3.56 16.54
CA ASN A 15 -12.37 4.32 16.74
C ASN A 15 -11.99 5.16 15.51
N ARG A 16 -12.93 5.49 14.63
CA ARG A 16 -12.67 6.16 13.34
C ARG A 16 -11.90 7.49 13.47
N ARG A 17 -12.15 8.26 14.53
CA ARG A 17 -11.43 9.53 14.77
C ARG A 17 -9.95 9.27 15.02
N ALA A 18 -9.62 8.32 15.88
CA ALA A 18 -8.24 7.93 16.15
C ALA A 18 -7.56 7.36 14.90
N ALA A 19 -8.27 6.53 14.12
CA ALA A 19 -7.78 5.99 12.86
C ALA A 19 -7.48 7.10 11.84
N LEU A 20 -8.37 8.09 11.70
CA LEU A 20 -8.14 9.22 10.79
C LEU A 20 -7.02 10.14 11.28
N LEU A 21 -6.87 10.36 12.59
CA LEU A 21 -5.73 11.09 13.15
C LEU A 21 -4.42 10.35 12.86
N LEU A 22 -4.38 9.03 13.01
CA LEU A 22 -3.22 8.23 12.64
C LEU A 22 -2.92 8.35 11.13
N ALA A 23 -3.94 8.26 10.27
CA ALA A 23 -3.76 8.44 8.83
C ALA A 23 -3.23 9.84 8.49
N ALA A 24 -3.74 10.89 9.13
CA ALA A 24 -3.27 12.26 8.94
C ALA A 24 -1.81 12.42 9.40
N THR A 25 -1.43 11.83 10.55
CA THR A 25 -0.04 11.85 11.03
C THR A 25 0.90 11.14 10.07
N LEU A 26 0.52 9.96 9.58
CA LEU A 26 1.30 9.21 8.59
C LEU A 26 1.42 9.98 7.27
N ALA A 27 0.34 10.59 6.80
CA ALA A 27 0.38 11.41 5.59
C ALA A 27 1.25 12.66 5.76
N ALA A 28 1.21 13.31 6.92
CA ALA A 28 2.04 14.48 7.25
C ALA A 28 3.53 14.12 7.37
N PHE A 29 3.86 12.88 7.76
CA PHE A 29 5.25 12.40 7.80
C PHE A 29 5.94 12.52 6.43
N VAL A 30 5.21 12.30 5.33
CA VAL A 30 5.77 12.31 3.98
C VAL A 30 6.38 13.67 3.62
N PRO A 31 5.64 14.81 3.61
CA PRO A 31 6.24 16.09 3.31
C PRO A 31 7.27 16.54 4.35
N VAL A 32 7.08 16.20 5.64
CA VAL A 32 8.07 16.51 6.68
C VAL A 32 9.39 15.78 6.42
N CYS A 33 9.34 14.50 6.12
CA CYS A 33 10.54 13.71 5.77
C CYS A 33 11.23 14.31 4.53
N TRP A 34 10.47 14.70 3.50
CA TRP A 34 10.99 15.34 2.30
C TRP A 34 11.68 16.68 2.63
N ILE A 35 11.06 17.55 3.46
CA ILE A 35 11.66 18.82 3.89
C ILE A 35 12.99 18.55 4.61
N VAL A 36 13.03 17.57 5.52
CA VAL A 36 14.28 17.19 6.20
C VAL A 36 15.36 16.79 5.20
N ILE A 37 15.03 15.96 4.21
CA ILE A 37 15.98 15.54 3.18
C ILE A 37 16.47 16.73 2.35
N GLN A 38 15.58 17.65 1.98
CA GLN A 38 15.93 18.85 1.20
C GLN A 38 16.87 19.78 1.97
N THR A 39 16.68 19.92 3.28
CA THR A 39 17.45 20.85 4.11
C THR A 39 18.76 20.27 4.60
N THR A 40 18.83 18.96 4.87
CA THR A 40 20.02 18.30 5.44
C THR A 40 20.79 17.45 4.42
N GLY A 41 20.24 17.26 3.23
CA GLY A 41 20.80 16.44 2.16
C GLY A 41 20.57 14.94 2.30
N ALA A 42 20.05 14.46 3.44
CA ALA A 42 19.65 13.06 3.68
C ALA A 42 18.76 12.98 4.91
N PHE A 43 17.87 12.00 4.98
CA PHE A 43 17.18 11.68 6.23
C PHE A 43 18.15 10.99 7.22
N PRO A 44 18.02 11.24 8.53
CA PRO A 44 18.88 10.59 9.52
C PRO A 44 18.84 9.06 9.39
N GLY A 45 20.02 8.45 9.23
CA GLY A 45 20.17 7.00 9.06
C GLY A 45 20.20 6.50 7.62
N ASP A 46 19.75 7.27 6.62
CA ASP A 46 19.68 6.84 5.22
C ASP A 46 20.98 6.20 4.71
N ARG A 47 22.11 6.88 4.93
CA ARG A 47 23.41 6.42 4.42
C ARG A 47 23.87 5.16 5.14
N GLY A 48 23.76 5.15 6.48
CA GLY A 48 24.19 4.02 7.30
C GLY A 48 23.36 2.77 7.05
N PHE A 49 22.05 2.89 7.01
CA PHE A 49 21.16 1.76 6.78
C PHE A 49 21.29 1.20 5.35
N ARG A 50 21.40 2.09 4.36
CA ARG A 50 21.64 1.67 2.98
C ARG A 50 22.96 0.95 2.82
N SER A 51 24.07 1.48 3.39
CA SER A 51 25.36 0.83 3.35
C SER A 51 25.35 -0.54 4.05
N TRP A 52 24.64 -0.66 5.15
CA TRP A 52 24.48 -1.94 5.85
C TRP A 52 23.70 -2.97 5.03
N LEU A 53 22.63 -2.58 4.37
CA LEU A 53 21.85 -3.49 3.51
C LEU A 53 22.58 -3.88 2.21
N LEU A 54 23.41 -2.98 1.66
CA LEU A 54 24.16 -3.23 0.42
C LEU A 54 25.54 -3.91 0.67
N PHE A 55 25.94 -4.07 1.93
CA PHE A 55 27.24 -4.65 2.26
C PHE A 55 27.19 -6.19 2.40
N PRO A 56 28.18 -6.93 1.89
CA PRO A 56 29.30 -6.55 0.99
C PRO A 56 29.03 -6.79 -0.51
N HIS A 57 27.94 -6.95 -1.00
CA HIS A 57 27.23 -7.28 -2.23
C HIS A 57 26.18 -8.33 -1.88
N PRO A 58 24.92 -8.11 -2.22
CA PRO A 58 23.88 -9.09 -1.92
C PRO A 58 24.29 -10.42 -2.56
N SER A 59 24.26 -11.49 -1.76
CA SER A 59 24.49 -12.83 -2.30
C SER A 59 23.49 -13.10 -3.42
N GLN A 60 23.84 -13.96 -4.39
CA GLN A 60 23.01 -14.29 -5.55
C GLN A 60 21.52 -14.57 -5.18
N PRO A 61 21.21 -15.34 -4.14
CA PRO A 61 19.82 -15.54 -3.71
C PRO A 61 19.10 -14.25 -3.29
N PHE A 62 19.79 -13.36 -2.58
CA PHE A 62 19.23 -12.08 -2.16
C PHE A 62 18.94 -11.14 -3.34
N ALA A 63 19.85 -11.08 -4.30
CA ALA A 63 19.67 -10.32 -5.53
C ALA A 63 18.48 -10.85 -6.34
N PHE A 64 18.33 -12.16 -6.44
CA PHE A 64 17.19 -12.80 -7.12
C PHE A 64 15.85 -12.45 -6.41
N ILE A 65 15.79 -12.54 -5.09
CA ILE A 65 14.60 -12.18 -4.32
C ILE A 65 14.28 -10.68 -4.49
N ALA A 66 15.30 -9.80 -4.42
CA ALA A 66 15.12 -8.37 -4.62
C ALA A 66 14.56 -8.06 -6.02
N HIS A 67 15.04 -8.75 -7.05
CA HIS A 67 14.50 -8.64 -8.41
C HIS A 67 13.04 -9.10 -8.48
N GLY A 68 12.70 -10.20 -7.81
CA GLY A 68 11.32 -10.67 -7.69
C GLY A 68 10.39 -9.61 -7.08
N PHE A 69 10.83 -8.95 -6.00
CA PHE A 69 10.08 -7.84 -5.41
C PHE A 69 10.00 -6.62 -6.34
N ALA A 70 11.04 -6.34 -7.13
CA ALA A 70 11.01 -5.27 -8.12
C ALA A 70 9.93 -5.51 -9.21
N LEU A 71 9.74 -6.76 -9.62
CA LEU A 71 8.71 -7.14 -10.60
C LEU A 71 7.28 -6.85 -10.10
N LEU A 72 7.01 -6.94 -8.78
CA LEU A 72 5.69 -6.65 -8.22
C LEU A 72 5.22 -5.22 -8.50
N GLY A 73 6.14 -4.27 -8.65
CA GLY A 73 5.81 -2.89 -8.99
C GLY A 73 5.89 -2.57 -10.48
N ASN A 74 6.19 -3.56 -11.34
CA ASN A 74 6.06 -3.39 -12.78
C ASN A 74 4.59 -3.04 -13.11
N PRO A 75 4.30 -2.02 -13.93
CA PRO A 75 2.93 -1.58 -14.21
C PRO A 75 1.99 -2.68 -14.70
N ALA A 76 2.48 -3.59 -15.56
CA ALA A 76 1.69 -4.70 -16.06
C ALA A 76 1.38 -5.73 -14.95
N VAL A 77 2.37 -6.07 -14.11
CA VAL A 77 2.20 -6.98 -12.98
C VAL A 77 1.29 -6.37 -11.93
N ALA A 78 1.44 -5.07 -11.66
CA ALA A 78 0.59 -4.34 -10.75
C ALA A 78 -0.87 -4.30 -11.24
N ALA A 79 -1.10 -3.98 -12.52
CA ALA A 79 -2.44 -4.00 -13.10
C ALA A 79 -3.08 -5.39 -13.03
N LEU A 80 -2.32 -6.44 -13.36
CA LEU A 80 -2.79 -7.83 -13.29
C LEU A 80 -3.15 -8.21 -11.84
N SER A 81 -2.29 -7.90 -10.86
CA SER A 81 -2.54 -8.24 -9.47
C SER A 81 -3.73 -7.47 -8.87
N VAL A 82 -3.93 -6.20 -9.25
CA VAL A 82 -5.14 -5.44 -8.89
C VAL A 82 -6.38 -6.09 -9.49
N THR A 83 -6.33 -6.47 -10.77
CA THR A 83 -7.47 -7.10 -11.47
C THR A 83 -7.84 -8.44 -10.82
N ILE A 84 -6.84 -9.27 -10.52
CA ILE A 84 -7.06 -10.56 -9.84
C ILE A 84 -7.64 -10.33 -8.44
N ALA A 85 -7.05 -9.44 -7.65
CA ALA A 85 -7.51 -9.11 -6.31
C ALA A 85 -8.95 -8.57 -6.34
N TRP A 86 -9.23 -7.63 -7.25
CA TRP A 86 -10.58 -7.11 -7.48
C TRP A 86 -11.56 -8.23 -7.81
N ALA A 87 -11.27 -9.07 -8.79
CA ALA A 87 -12.18 -10.14 -9.23
C ALA A 87 -12.45 -11.16 -8.10
N ILE A 88 -11.44 -11.52 -7.31
CA ILE A 88 -11.61 -12.42 -6.16
C ILE A 88 -12.48 -11.78 -5.08
N VAL A 89 -12.17 -10.53 -4.70
CA VAL A 89 -12.90 -9.82 -3.65
C VAL A 89 -14.33 -9.52 -4.10
N ASP A 90 -14.51 -9.10 -5.34
CA ASP A 90 -15.82 -8.83 -5.94
C ASP A 90 -16.74 -10.05 -5.90
N ARG A 91 -16.24 -11.20 -6.37
CA ARG A 91 -17.00 -12.46 -6.37
C ARG A 91 -17.26 -13.01 -4.98
N ARG A 92 -16.32 -12.87 -4.04
CA ARG A 92 -16.42 -13.48 -2.71
C ARG A 92 -17.06 -12.58 -1.66
N LEU A 93 -16.89 -11.26 -1.77
CA LEU A 93 -17.29 -10.29 -0.77
C LEU A 93 -18.29 -9.26 -1.32
N GLY A 94 -18.56 -9.28 -2.61
CA GLY A 94 -19.51 -8.41 -3.31
C GLY A 94 -18.87 -7.15 -3.89
N HIS A 95 -19.56 -6.56 -4.87
CA HIS A 95 -19.07 -5.46 -5.73
C HIS A 95 -18.53 -4.25 -4.98
N ARG A 96 -19.12 -3.91 -3.83
CA ARG A 96 -18.65 -2.76 -3.05
C ARG A 96 -17.29 -3.04 -2.39
N ASN A 97 -17.06 -4.26 -1.91
CA ASN A 97 -15.74 -4.64 -1.42
C ASN A 97 -14.72 -4.75 -2.56
N GLY A 98 -15.14 -5.21 -3.74
CA GLY A 98 -14.33 -5.14 -4.96
C GLY A 98 -13.92 -3.71 -5.29
N ALA A 99 -14.84 -2.75 -5.22
CA ALA A 99 -14.54 -1.34 -5.45
C ALA A 99 -13.51 -0.78 -4.45
N LEU A 100 -13.47 -1.27 -3.20
CA LEU A 100 -12.44 -0.87 -2.24
C LEU A 100 -11.03 -1.31 -2.68
N VAL A 101 -10.90 -2.43 -3.40
CA VAL A 101 -9.62 -2.86 -3.99
C VAL A 101 -9.14 -1.86 -5.03
N LEU A 102 -10.04 -1.38 -5.89
CA LEU A 102 -9.71 -0.36 -6.88
C LEU A 102 -9.35 0.99 -6.22
N LEU A 103 -10.06 1.36 -5.16
CA LEU A 103 -9.74 2.55 -4.37
C LEU A 103 -8.37 2.42 -3.68
N ALA A 104 -8.03 1.25 -3.15
CA ALA A 104 -6.71 1.01 -2.57
C ALA A 104 -5.61 1.15 -3.63
N ALA A 105 -5.81 0.65 -4.84
CA ALA A 105 -4.89 0.84 -5.96
C ALA A 105 -4.75 2.33 -6.36
N GLY A 106 -5.74 3.17 -6.08
CA GLY A 106 -5.71 4.62 -6.27
C GLY A 106 -4.58 5.33 -5.51
N ALA A 107 -3.96 4.68 -4.50
CA ALA A 107 -2.77 5.17 -3.83
C ALA A 107 -1.62 5.48 -4.81
N VAL A 108 -1.53 4.75 -5.92
CA VAL A 108 -0.51 4.97 -6.95
C VAL A 108 -0.71 6.33 -7.64
N ALA A 109 -1.95 6.67 -7.97
CA ALA A 109 -2.27 7.96 -8.59
C ALA A 109 -1.97 9.12 -7.62
N LEU A 110 -2.37 8.98 -6.34
CA LEU A 110 -2.02 9.95 -5.30
C LEU A 110 -0.50 10.12 -5.17
N ASN A 111 0.24 9.01 -5.14
CA ASN A 111 1.70 9.05 -5.06
C ASN A 111 2.34 9.72 -6.28
N THR A 112 1.81 9.49 -7.49
CA THR A 112 2.30 10.13 -8.71
C THR A 112 2.10 11.64 -8.66
N ILE A 113 0.93 12.10 -8.22
CA ILE A 113 0.66 13.53 -8.02
C ILE A 113 1.64 14.12 -7.00
N LEU A 114 1.83 13.42 -5.88
CA LEU A 114 2.73 13.87 -4.82
C LEU A 114 4.18 13.99 -5.30
N LYS A 115 4.68 13.04 -6.07
CA LYS A 115 6.01 13.09 -6.70
C LYS A 115 6.17 14.29 -7.62
N THR A 116 5.15 14.60 -8.39
CA THR A 116 5.17 15.76 -9.29
C THR A 116 5.27 17.08 -8.50
N ILE A 117 4.62 17.16 -7.34
CA ILE A 117 4.63 18.35 -6.47
C ILE A 117 5.96 18.47 -5.71
N LEU A 118 6.45 17.37 -5.14
CA LEU A 118 7.64 17.38 -4.30
C LEU A 118 8.94 17.50 -5.12
N GLY A 119 9.00 16.87 -6.28
CA GLY A 119 10.20 16.78 -7.09
C GLY A 119 11.27 15.85 -6.51
N PRO A 120 12.46 15.76 -7.15
CA PRO A 120 13.54 14.87 -6.75
C PRO A 120 14.23 15.34 -5.47
N THR A 121 14.76 14.38 -4.70
CA THR A 121 15.57 14.66 -3.52
C THR A 121 17.05 14.86 -3.87
N PRO A 122 17.84 15.57 -3.04
CA PRO A 122 19.29 15.72 -3.25
C PRO A 122 20.03 14.37 -3.32
N LEU A 123 19.58 13.37 -2.61
CA LEU A 123 20.14 12.02 -2.65
C LEU A 123 19.91 11.34 -4.00
N GLU A 124 18.71 11.50 -4.56
CA GLU A 124 18.35 10.98 -5.89
C GLU A 124 19.19 11.65 -6.98
N LEU A 125 19.27 12.97 -6.96
CA LEU A 125 20.07 13.74 -7.92
C LEU A 125 21.54 13.34 -7.88
N LYS A 126 22.09 13.14 -6.67
CA LYS A 126 23.48 12.68 -6.50
C LYS A 126 23.71 11.25 -6.95
N THR A 127 22.72 10.36 -6.76
CA THR A 127 22.86 8.93 -7.03
C THR A 127 22.58 8.58 -8.48
N PHE A 128 21.57 9.21 -9.07
CA PHE A 128 21.03 8.83 -10.37
C PHE A 128 21.19 9.92 -11.45
N GLY A 129 21.60 11.14 -11.07
CA GLY A 129 21.77 12.27 -11.98
C GLY A 129 20.49 13.09 -12.22
N ALA A 130 20.61 14.22 -12.92
CA ALA A 130 19.53 15.21 -13.10
C ALA A 130 18.38 14.76 -14.01
N ALA A 131 18.55 13.69 -14.80
CA ALA A 131 17.54 13.20 -15.75
C ALA A 131 16.56 12.21 -15.12
N VAL A 132 16.65 11.95 -13.83
CA VAL A 132 15.83 10.93 -13.15
C VAL A 132 14.49 11.48 -12.75
N SER A 133 13.44 10.72 -13.06
CA SER A 133 12.11 10.99 -12.47
C SER A 133 12.15 10.82 -10.96
N PRO A 134 11.41 11.66 -10.19
CA PRO A 134 11.41 11.59 -8.74
C PRO A 134 11.06 10.18 -8.21
N ASN A 135 11.90 9.65 -7.32
CA ASN A 135 11.69 8.33 -6.72
C ASN A 135 11.00 8.40 -5.36
N TYR A 136 11.07 9.54 -4.67
CA TYR A 136 10.44 9.77 -3.38
C TYR A 136 8.95 10.17 -3.51
N PRO A 137 8.02 9.56 -2.76
CA PRO A 137 8.11 8.29 -2.02
C PRO A 137 8.12 7.08 -2.97
N SER A 138 8.57 5.91 -2.47
CA SER A 138 8.63 4.69 -3.28
C SER A 138 7.25 4.21 -3.75
N SER A 139 6.99 4.20 -5.06
CA SER A 139 5.71 3.75 -5.62
C SER A 139 5.42 2.28 -5.38
N HIS A 140 6.47 1.43 -5.41
CA HIS A 140 6.35 0.00 -5.11
C HIS A 140 5.83 -0.22 -3.69
N VAL A 141 6.42 0.51 -2.72
CA VAL A 141 6.04 0.39 -1.31
C VAL A 141 4.64 0.93 -1.08
N VAL A 142 4.29 2.11 -1.63
CA VAL A 142 2.93 2.67 -1.55
C VAL A 142 1.90 1.68 -2.08
N TYR A 143 2.13 1.15 -3.27
CA TYR A 143 1.22 0.23 -3.94
C TYR A 143 1.01 -1.07 -3.14
N ILE A 144 2.10 -1.77 -2.81
CA ILE A 144 2.03 -3.04 -2.08
C ILE A 144 1.43 -2.84 -0.69
N THR A 145 1.81 -1.78 0.01
CA THR A 145 1.28 -1.49 1.35
C THR A 145 -0.23 -1.23 1.30
N SER A 146 -0.69 -0.46 0.33
CA SER A 146 -2.10 -0.14 0.20
C SER A 146 -2.94 -1.35 -0.22
N LEU A 147 -2.57 -2.04 -1.28
CA LEU A 147 -3.31 -3.19 -1.78
C LEU A 147 -3.29 -4.36 -0.80
N CYS A 148 -2.08 -4.77 -0.37
CA CYS A 148 -1.94 -5.88 0.55
C CYS A 148 -2.47 -5.54 1.94
N GLY A 149 -2.41 -4.28 2.38
CA GLY A 149 -3.00 -3.81 3.63
C GLY A 149 -4.51 -3.99 3.66
N LEU A 150 -5.20 -3.63 2.58
CA LEU A 150 -6.65 -3.86 2.45
C LEU A 150 -6.99 -5.36 2.43
N ILE A 151 -6.23 -6.17 1.67
CA ILE A 151 -6.45 -7.63 1.61
C ILE A 151 -6.18 -8.28 2.97
N ALA A 152 -5.11 -7.86 3.66
CA ALA A 152 -4.78 -8.30 5.02
C ALA A 152 -5.92 -7.99 6.00
N TRP A 153 -6.49 -6.78 5.93
CA TRP A 153 -7.66 -6.42 6.74
C TRP A 153 -8.83 -7.37 6.49
N PHE A 154 -9.20 -7.60 5.23
CA PHE A 154 -10.30 -8.51 4.88
C PHE A 154 -10.03 -9.95 5.34
N ALA A 155 -8.79 -10.41 5.24
CA ALA A 155 -8.38 -11.74 5.69
C ALA A 155 -8.47 -11.87 7.21
N LEU A 156 -7.91 -10.90 7.95
CA LEU A 156 -7.93 -10.89 9.41
C LEU A 156 -9.36 -10.80 9.96
N ALA A 157 -10.19 -9.92 9.40
CA ALA A 157 -11.58 -9.77 9.78
C ALA A 157 -12.40 -11.07 9.62
N ARG A 158 -11.95 -11.99 8.75
CA ARG A 158 -12.58 -13.29 8.48
C ARG A 158 -11.82 -14.48 9.09
N GLY A 159 -10.82 -14.22 9.93
CA GLY A 159 -10.02 -15.24 10.59
C GLY A 159 -9.04 -16.00 9.68
N ASN A 160 -8.82 -15.54 8.43
CA ASN A 160 -7.86 -16.17 7.53
C ASN A 160 -6.44 -15.69 7.82
N ARG A 161 -5.80 -16.35 8.78
CA ARG A 161 -4.44 -16.01 9.23
C ARG A 161 -3.39 -16.25 8.15
N ALA A 162 -3.57 -17.26 7.28
CA ALA A 162 -2.60 -17.56 6.24
C ALA A 162 -2.49 -16.41 5.21
N ILE A 163 -3.63 -15.93 4.69
CA ILE A 163 -3.63 -14.78 3.77
C ILE A 163 -3.13 -13.52 4.49
N PHE A 164 -3.56 -13.29 5.74
CA PHE A 164 -3.07 -12.15 6.52
C PHE A 164 -1.54 -12.16 6.63
N THR A 165 -0.94 -13.30 7.02
CA THR A 165 0.51 -13.43 7.15
C THR A 165 1.22 -13.25 5.81
N ALA A 166 0.70 -13.83 4.73
CA ALA A 166 1.27 -13.67 3.39
C ALA A 166 1.30 -12.19 2.96
N MET A 167 0.20 -11.46 3.17
CA MET A 167 0.13 -10.03 2.84
C MET A 167 1.09 -9.21 3.71
N LEU A 168 1.19 -9.54 4.99
CA LEU A 168 2.13 -8.86 5.89
C LEU A 168 3.59 -9.10 5.47
N LEU A 169 3.95 -10.32 5.08
CA LEU A 169 5.30 -10.63 4.58
C LEU A 169 5.62 -9.87 3.29
N LEU A 170 4.66 -9.72 2.38
CA LEU A 170 4.85 -8.89 1.18
C LEU A 170 5.07 -7.41 1.54
N ILE A 171 4.28 -6.86 2.46
CA ILE A 171 4.44 -5.48 2.93
C ILE A 171 5.82 -5.30 3.57
N LEU A 172 6.21 -6.18 4.51
CA LEU A 172 7.48 -6.06 5.22
C LEU A 172 8.69 -6.28 4.30
N GLY A 173 8.56 -7.14 3.28
CA GLY A 173 9.65 -7.46 2.35
C GLY A 173 9.88 -6.38 1.30
N ILE A 174 8.81 -5.76 0.77
CA ILE A 174 8.95 -4.84 -0.38
C ILE A 174 9.94 -3.71 -0.11
N GLY A 175 9.93 -3.11 1.06
CA GLY A 175 10.79 -1.97 1.38
C GLY A 175 12.28 -2.32 1.42
N PRO A 176 12.72 -3.25 2.30
CA PRO A 176 14.12 -3.66 2.37
C PRO A 176 14.67 -4.13 1.02
N PHE A 177 13.91 -4.92 0.26
CA PHE A 177 14.36 -5.40 -1.04
C PHE A 177 14.49 -4.29 -2.09
N ARG A 178 13.71 -3.20 -2.00
CA ARG A 178 13.91 -2.04 -2.88
C ARG A 178 15.16 -1.24 -2.53
N VAL A 179 15.61 -1.27 -1.28
CA VAL A 179 16.91 -0.70 -0.89
C VAL A 179 18.04 -1.61 -1.35
N VAL A 180 17.91 -2.94 -1.18
CA VAL A 180 18.90 -3.95 -1.64
C VAL A 180 19.09 -3.90 -3.15
N ASP A 181 18.01 -3.68 -3.92
CA ASP A 181 18.05 -3.49 -5.37
C ASP A 181 18.72 -2.15 -5.79
N GLY A 182 19.07 -1.32 -4.81
CA GLY A 182 19.73 -0.03 -5.04
C GLY A 182 18.82 1.08 -5.60
N ALA A 183 17.55 0.77 -5.84
CA ALA A 183 16.59 1.67 -6.49
C ALA A 183 16.06 2.78 -5.59
N HIS A 184 16.08 2.57 -4.26
CA HIS A 184 15.51 3.51 -3.29
C HIS A 184 16.42 3.74 -2.09
N TRP A 185 16.21 4.89 -1.45
CA TRP A 185 16.75 5.19 -0.15
C TRP A 185 15.79 4.73 0.96
N PRO A 186 16.28 4.43 2.18
CA PRO A 186 15.41 4.04 3.30
C PRO A 186 14.28 5.03 3.57
N SER A 187 14.53 6.32 3.46
CA SER A 187 13.52 7.37 3.60
C SER A 187 12.39 7.29 2.56
N ASP A 188 12.71 6.92 1.29
CA ASP A 188 11.69 6.72 0.25
C ASP A 188 10.76 5.58 0.63
N VAL A 189 11.33 4.54 1.23
CA VAL A 189 10.62 3.35 1.71
C VAL A 189 9.73 3.68 2.90
N LEU A 190 10.27 4.38 3.91
CA LEU A 190 9.49 4.79 5.10
C LEU A 190 8.32 5.70 4.72
N ALA A 191 8.56 6.68 3.85
CA ALA A 191 7.50 7.54 3.33
C ALA A 191 6.48 6.75 2.51
N GLY A 192 6.92 5.76 1.74
CA GLY A 192 6.06 4.85 1.01
C GLY A 192 5.14 4.03 1.92
N TYR A 193 5.67 3.47 3.01
CA TYR A 193 4.88 2.78 4.03
C TYR A 193 3.87 3.72 4.69
N ALA A 194 4.31 4.91 5.09
CA ALA A 194 3.45 5.89 5.73
C ALA A 194 2.27 6.28 4.83
N LEU A 195 2.54 6.60 3.56
CA LEU A 195 1.49 6.98 2.60
C LEU A 195 0.55 5.80 2.30
N GLY A 196 1.09 4.60 2.06
CA GLY A 196 0.30 3.41 1.78
C GLY A 196 -0.61 3.01 2.94
N LEU A 197 -0.12 3.06 4.18
CA LEU A 197 -0.91 2.80 5.39
C LEU A 197 -1.97 3.89 5.62
N ALA A 198 -1.61 5.17 5.47
CA ALA A 198 -2.56 6.27 5.58
C ALA A 198 -3.73 6.08 4.60
N TRP A 199 -3.43 5.78 3.35
CA TRP A 199 -4.43 5.53 2.31
C TRP A 199 -5.31 4.32 2.64
N THR A 200 -4.71 3.20 3.07
CA THR A 200 -5.46 2.01 3.50
C THR A 200 -6.47 2.34 4.61
N ILE A 201 -6.04 3.09 5.63
CA ILE A 201 -6.92 3.51 6.73
C ILE A 201 -8.07 4.36 6.21
N VAL A 202 -7.81 5.33 5.34
CA VAL A 202 -8.83 6.18 4.74
C VAL A 202 -9.84 5.34 3.94
N VAL A 203 -9.36 4.43 3.08
CA VAL A 203 -10.23 3.54 2.29
C VAL A 203 -11.10 2.67 3.20
N LEU A 204 -10.56 2.13 4.29
CA LEU A 204 -11.32 1.32 5.24
C LEU A 204 -12.36 2.14 6.00
N VAL A 205 -11.97 3.29 6.55
CA VAL A 205 -12.88 4.13 7.38
C VAL A 205 -14.04 4.68 6.57
N ILE A 206 -13.79 5.07 5.31
CA ILE A 206 -14.82 5.63 4.44
C ILE A 206 -15.59 4.52 3.72
N GLY A 207 -14.90 3.48 3.28
CA GLY A 207 -15.45 2.45 2.41
C GLY A 207 -16.26 1.36 3.12
N LEU A 208 -15.85 0.93 4.32
CA LEU A 208 -16.57 -0.13 5.02
C LEU A 208 -18.05 0.20 5.32
N PRO A 209 -18.41 1.42 5.79
CA PRO A 209 -19.81 1.76 5.98
C PRO A 209 -20.61 1.75 4.67
N TRP A 210 -20.00 2.18 3.58
CA TRP A 210 -20.61 2.14 2.26
C TRP A 210 -20.78 0.70 1.76
N ALA A 211 -19.76 -0.14 1.93
CA ALA A 211 -19.81 -1.55 1.53
C ALA A 211 -20.88 -2.33 2.32
N ALA A 212 -21.10 -2.01 3.58
CA ALA A 212 -22.08 -2.68 4.44
C ALA A 212 -23.55 -2.35 4.09
N ARG A 213 -23.81 -1.29 3.32
CA ARG A 213 -25.18 -0.86 2.92
C ARG A 213 -25.73 -1.60 1.71
N GLN A 214 -25.08 -2.67 1.22
CA GLN A 214 -25.59 -3.44 0.09
C GLN A 214 -27.03 -3.92 0.40
N PRO A 215 -28.02 -3.67 -0.51
CA PRO A 215 -29.31 -4.32 -0.39
C PRO A 215 -29.10 -5.84 -0.51
N ALA A 216 -29.88 -6.60 0.25
CA ALA A 216 -29.92 -8.04 0.06
C ALA A 216 -30.40 -8.30 -1.38
N THR A 217 -29.53 -8.81 -2.25
CA THR A 217 -29.96 -9.40 -3.52
C THR A 217 -30.61 -10.73 -3.15
N GLY A 218 -31.89 -10.66 -2.75
CA GLY A 218 -32.71 -11.84 -2.63
C GLY A 218 -32.99 -12.37 -4.03
N PRO A 219 -33.17 -13.70 -4.23
CA PRO A 219 -33.70 -14.20 -5.46
C PRO A 219 -35.06 -13.52 -5.66
N THR A 220 -35.23 -12.88 -6.82
CA THR A 220 -36.56 -12.44 -7.29
C THR A 220 -37.49 -13.62 -7.17
N ALA A 221 -38.45 -13.55 -6.26
CA ALA A 221 -39.53 -14.50 -6.20
C ALA A 221 -40.19 -14.47 -7.58
N THR A 222 -39.89 -15.45 -8.38
CA THR A 222 -40.68 -15.76 -9.56
C THR A 222 -42.09 -15.97 -9.06
N SER A 223 -42.98 -15.00 -9.30
CA SER A 223 -44.42 -15.17 -9.12
C SER A 223 -44.83 -16.37 -9.98
N GLN A 224 -45.02 -17.51 -9.33
CA GLN A 224 -45.80 -18.59 -9.90
C GLN A 224 -47.25 -18.09 -9.86
N THR A 225 -47.70 -17.49 -10.96
CA THR A 225 -49.11 -17.37 -11.28
C THR A 225 -49.54 -18.74 -11.78
N VAL A 226 -50.36 -19.39 -10.99
CA VAL A 226 -51.20 -20.54 -11.37
C VAL A 226 -52.35 -20.02 -12.21
#